data_8511897961c472bd73fe424a635ab31c
#
_entry.id   8511897961c472bd73fe424a635ab31c
#
_cell.length_a   1.000
_cell.length_b   1.000
_cell.length_c   1.000
_cell.angle_alpha   90.00
_cell.angle_beta   90.00
_cell.angle_gamma   90.00
#
_symmetry.space_group_name_H-M   'P 1'
#
loop_
_entity.id
_entity.type
_entity.pdbx_description
1 polymer ?
#
loop_
_entity_poly.entity_id
_entity_poly.type
_entity_poly.pdbx_seq_one_letter_code
_entity_poly.pdbx_strand_id
1 'polypeptide(L)'
;MTYLAFPVTGVRVEDARMYPESEVIDAVPDHASLLTLNEEMLQHNLESHPWVQGAEVNEDWNSGIVTVQVEERRPVLDAEVDGRRFVLSADGEELPGPGGAGLERVELDRDQVGEILVFARMLRRSGLTLESVDGAGAGGIEATVEGREVIFSGNVGERRIMALKHIMPEHPDARVFDLRTPERVVVGVPHETRSEPKG
;
A
#
# COMPACT_ATOMS: atom_id res chain seq x y z
N MET A 1 -44.94 6.32 -16.02
CA MET A 1 -43.76 5.46 -16.07
C MET A 1 -42.80 6.09 -17.08
N THR A 2 -41.73 6.69 -16.62
CA THR A 2 -40.70 7.24 -17.51
C THR A 2 -39.79 6.07 -17.87
N TYR A 3 -39.77 5.66 -19.12
CA TYR A 3 -38.81 4.68 -19.59
C TYR A 3 -37.43 5.35 -19.61
N LEU A 4 -36.54 4.90 -18.77
CA LEU A 4 -35.11 5.27 -18.84
C LEU A 4 -34.53 4.57 -20.08
N ALA A 5 -34.01 5.35 -21.02
CA ALA A 5 -33.25 4.82 -22.13
C ALA A 5 -31.92 4.27 -21.58
N PHE A 6 -31.57 3.05 -21.96
CA PHE A 6 -30.36 2.35 -21.52
C PHE A 6 -30.18 2.25 -19.97
N PRO A 7 -31.12 1.59 -19.28
CA PRO A 7 -31.05 1.44 -17.85
C PRO A 7 -29.83 0.59 -17.45
N VAL A 8 -29.21 0.91 -16.32
CA VAL A 8 -28.27 0.01 -15.67
C VAL A 8 -29.06 -1.19 -15.15
N THR A 9 -28.71 -2.38 -15.63
CA THR A 9 -29.38 -3.65 -15.29
C THR A 9 -28.66 -4.42 -14.19
N GLY A 10 -27.37 -4.10 -13.97
CA GLY A 10 -26.56 -4.71 -12.92
C GLY A 10 -25.21 -4.04 -12.78
N VAL A 11 -24.61 -4.25 -11.62
CA VAL A 11 -23.25 -3.82 -11.29
C VAL A 11 -22.42 -5.07 -11.05
N ARG A 12 -21.25 -5.13 -11.66
CA ARG A 12 -20.24 -6.17 -11.42
C ARG A 12 -19.04 -5.51 -10.75
N VAL A 13 -18.58 -6.08 -9.66
CA VAL A 13 -17.42 -5.61 -8.93
C VAL A 13 -16.27 -6.61 -9.14
N GLU A 14 -15.10 -6.11 -9.47
CA GLU A 14 -13.90 -6.91 -9.68
C GLU A 14 -12.78 -6.41 -8.76
N ASP A 15 -11.98 -7.35 -8.25
CA ASP A 15 -10.77 -7.15 -7.43
C ASP A 15 -10.98 -6.50 -6.04
N ALA A 16 -12.21 -6.28 -5.59
CA ALA A 16 -12.52 -5.86 -4.23
C ALA A 16 -12.43 -7.02 -3.24
N ARG A 17 -11.58 -6.91 -2.21
CA ARG A 17 -11.34 -7.93 -1.17
C ARG A 17 -11.54 -7.38 0.24
N MET A 18 -10.99 -6.19 0.49
CA MET A 18 -11.07 -5.48 1.77
C MET A 18 -12.15 -4.41 1.75
N TYR A 19 -12.35 -3.79 0.60
CA TYR A 19 -13.46 -2.85 0.39
C TYR A 19 -14.74 -3.64 0.06
N PRO A 20 -15.84 -3.45 0.81
CA PRO A 20 -17.04 -4.25 0.62
C PRO A 20 -17.66 -4.03 -0.76
N GLU A 21 -17.90 -5.11 -1.51
CA GLU A 21 -18.59 -5.03 -2.82
C GLU A 21 -19.95 -4.32 -2.74
N SER A 22 -20.65 -4.45 -1.60
CA SER A 22 -21.92 -3.76 -1.38
C SER A 22 -21.79 -2.24 -1.43
N GLU A 23 -20.69 -1.68 -0.92
CA GLU A 23 -20.45 -0.23 -0.96
C GLU A 23 -20.15 0.25 -2.38
N VAL A 24 -19.51 -0.59 -3.21
CA VAL A 24 -19.32 -0.30 -4.64
C VAL A 24 -20.66 -0.29 -5.37
N ILE A 25 -21.52 -1.27 -5.10
CA ILE A 25 -22.84 -1.36 -5.70
C ILE A 25 -23.71 -0.17 -5.27
N ASP A 26 -23.69 0.19 -4.00
CA ASP A 26 -24.46 1.31 -3.42
C ASP A 26 -23.97 2.68 -3.94
N ALA A 27 -22.72 2.76 -4.42
CA ALA A 27 -22.17 3.98 -5.03
C ALA A 27 -22.80 4.26 -6.43
N VAL A 28 -23.33 3.24 -7.09
CA VAL A 28 -24.06 3.42 -8.35
C VAL A 28 -25.51 3.85 -8.03
N PRO A 29 -25.98 5.00 -8.53
CA PRO A 29 -27.31 5.49 -8.18
C PRO A 29 -28.43 4.51 -8.57
N ASP A 30 -29.42 4.35 -7.70
CA ASP A 30 -30.65 3.62 -7.99
C ASP A 30 -31.29 4.15 -9.27
N HIS A 31 -31.69 3.25 -10.18
CA HIS A 31 -32.29 3.60 -11.46
C HIS A 31 -31.38 4.44 -12.37
N ALA A 32 -30.06 4.28 -12.27
CA ALA A 32 -29.11 4.92 -13.17
C ALA A 32 -29.35 4.49 -14.63
N SER A 33 -29.02 5.38 -15.54
CA SER A 33 -28.95 5.09 -16.98
C SER A 33 -27.51 5.25 -17.43
N LEU A 34 -27.04 4.39 -18.34
CA LEU A 34 -25.71 4.52 -18.93
C LEU A 34 -25.49 5.87 -19.63
N LEU A 35 -26.59 6.52 -20.10
CA LEU A 35 -26.50 7.86 -20.68
C LEU A 35 -26.23 8.98 -19.66
N THR A 36 -26.52 8.75 -18.40
CA THR A 36 -26.46 9.78 -17.35
C THR A 36 -25.50 9.41 -16.22
N LEU A 37 -24.95 8.20 -16.25
CA LEU A 37 -23.93 7.78 -15.31
C LEU A 37 -22.68 8.64 -15.52
N ASN A 38 -22.22 9.27 -14.46
CA ASN A 38 -20.98 10.03 -14.49
C ASN A 38 -19.86 9.15 -13.93
N GLU A 39 -19.11 8.52 -14.83
CA GLU A 39 -18.00 7.62 -14.49
C GLU A 39 -16.96 8.30 -13.62
N GLU A 40 -16.53 9.53 -13.95
CA GLU A 40 -15.52 10.28 -13.20
C GLU A 40 -15.96 10.56 -11.76
N MET A 41 -17.25 10.90 -11.59
CA MET A 41 -17.81 11.15 -10.26
C MET A 41 -17.91 9.86 -9.45
N LEU A 42 -18.28 8.74 -10.09
CA LEU A 42 -18.33 7.44 -9.45
C LEU A 42 -16.92 6.99 -9.03
N GLN A 43 -15.93 7.09 -9.89
CA GLN A 43 -14.53 6.81 -9.61
C GLN A 43 -14.04 7.66 -8.43
N HIS A 44 -14.25 8.97 -8.48
CA HIS A 44 -13.83 9.88 -7.41
C HIS A 44 -14.49 9.54 -6.06
N ASN A 45 -15.78 9.16 -6.06
CA ASN A 45 -16.47 8.75 -4.85
C ASN A 45 -15.86 7.48 -4.25
N LEU A 46 -15.56 6.49 -5.06
CA LEU A 46 -14.92 5.24 -4.63
C LEU A 46 -13.49 5.49 -4.12
N GLU A 47 -12.71 6.29 -4.81
CA GLU A 47 -11.33 6.66 -4.45
C GLU A 47 -11.26 7.51 -3.16
N SER A 48 -12.38 8.08 -2.72
CA SER A 48 -12.45 8.79 -1.42
C SER A 48 -12.33 7.83 -0.24
N HIS A 49 -12.57 6.54 -0.42
CA HIS A 49 -12.44 5.54 0.63
C HIS A 49 -10.97 5.14 0.82
N PRO A 50 -10.45 5.09 2.07
CA PRO A 50 -9.03 4.81 2.33
C PRO A 50 -8.49 3.50 1.75
N TRP A 51 -9.33 2.46 1.57
CA TRP A 51 -8.93 1.20 0.96
C TRP A 51 -8.80 1.27 -0.56
N VAL A 52 -9.41 2.25 -1.24
CA VAL A 52 -9.44 2.34 -2.69
C VAL A 52 -8.30 3.22 -3.18
N GLN A 53 -7.33 2.64 -3.86
CA GLN A 53 -6.21 3.36 -4.49
C GLN A 53 -6.62 3.94 -5.84
N GLY A 54 -7.45 3.19 -6.58
CA GLY A 54 -8.01 3.58 -7.87
C GLY A 54 -9.26 2.78 -8.17
N ALA A 55 -10.11 3.31 -9.03
CA ALA A 55 -11.27 2.62 -9.56
C ALA A 55 -11.40 2.87 -11.05
N GLU A 56 -11.73 1.83 -11.81
CA GLU A 56 -12.03 1.93 -13.23
C GLU A 56 -13.47 1.49 -13.47
N VAL A 57 -14.25 2.32 -14.16
CA VAL A 57 -15.64 2.06 -14.47
C VAL A 57 -15.78 1.79 -15.96
N ASN A 58 -16.37 0.65 -16.30
CA ASN A 58 -16.60 0.23 -17.68
C ASN A 58 -18.09 -0.09 -17.89
N GLU A 59 -18.68 0.48 -18.93
CA GLU A 59 -20.09 0.30 -19.30
C GLU A 59 -20.25 -0.68 -20.46
N ASP A 60 -21.05 -1.73 -20.28
CA ASP A 60 -21.49 -2.58 -21.39
C ASP A 60 -22.88 -2.15 -21.89
N TRP A 61 -22.89 -1.41 -22.96
CA TRP A 61 -24.09 -0.87 -23.59
C TRP A 61 -25.05 -1.93 -24.16
N ASN A 62 -24.56 -3.16 -24.40
CA ASN A 62 -25.40 -4.22 -24.90
C ASN A 62 -26.19 -4.91 -23.79
N SER A 63 -25.55 -5.13 -22.64
CA SER A 63 -26.17 -5.81 -21.50
C SER A 63 -26.74 -4.85 -20.46
N GLY A 64 -26.33 -3.59 -20.45
CA GLY A 64 -26.65 -2.62 -19.41
C GLY A 64 -25.88 -2.84 -18.10
N ILE A 65 -24.80 -3.61 -18.13
CA ILE A 65 -23.97 -3.90 -16.95
C ILE A 65 -22.87 -2.83 -16.83
N VAL A 66 -22.71 -2.31 -15.61
CA VAL A 66 -21.57 -1.48 -15.22
C VAL A 66 -20.58 -2.36 -14.49
N THR A 67 -19.35 -2.47 -14.99
CA THR A 67 -18.27 -3.17 -14.33
C THR A 67 -17.37 -2.15 -13.64
N VAL A 68 -17.17 -2.32 -12.34
CA VAL A 68 -16.27 -1.50 -11.52
C VAL A 68 -15.11 -2.37 -11.08
N GLN A 69 -13.92 -2.05 -11.58
CA GLN A 69 -12.67 -2.68 -11.15
C GLN A 69 -12.04 -1.81 -10.08
N VAL A 70 -11.75 -2.40 -8.91
CA VAL A 70 -11.20 -1.69 -7.75
C VAL A 70 -9.75 -2.06 -7.57
N GLU A 71 -8.87 -1.06 -7.57
CA GLU A 71 -7.50 -1.24 -7.15
C GLU A 71 -7.38 -0.90 -5.65
N GLU A 72 -7.16 -1.92 -4.82
CA GLU A 72 -7.06 -1.73 -3.37
C GLU A 72 -5.64 -1.35 -2.94
N ARG A 73 -5.55 -0.47 -1.92
CA ARG A 73 -4.29 -0.15 -1.25
C ARG A 73 -3.75 -1.36 -0.52
N ARG A 74 -2.44 -1.53 -0.59
CA ARG A 74 -1.73 -2.61 0.11
C ARG A 74 -1.23 -2.12 1.45
N PRO A 75 -1.58 -2.80 2.56
CA PRO A 75 -1.01 -2.49 3.86
C PRO A 75 0.47 -2.90 3.89
N VAL A 76 1.30 -2.05 4.50
CA VAL A 76 2.76 -2.26 4.68
C VAL A 76 3.20 -2.17 6.13
N LEU A 77 2.30 -1.72 7.02
CA LEU A 77 2.52 -1.62 8.45
C LEU A 77 1.25 -1.97 9.19
N ASP A 78 1.35 -2.86 10.19
CA ASP A 78 0.34 -3.10 11.22
C ASP A 78 0.99 -2.74 12.57
N ALA A 79 0.57 -1.64 13.17
CA ALA A 79 1.14 -1.15 14.41
C ALA A 79 0.10 -0.99 15.50
N GLU A 80 0.59 -1.01 16.74
CA GLU A 80 -0.16 -0.53 17.91
C GLU A 80 0.45 0.80 18.36
N VAL A 81 -0.39 1.85 18.40
CA VAL A 81 0.00 3.22 18.75
C VAL A 81 -0.92 3.70 19.86
N ASP A 82 -0.39 3.98 21.04
CA ASP A 82 -1.19 4.39 22.21
C ASP A 82 -2.38 3.44 22.50
N GLY A 83 -2.19 2.13 22.35
CA GLY A 83 -3.23 1.13 22.56
C GLY A 83 -4.31 1.09 21.45
N ARG A 84 -4.08 1.74 20.32
CA ARG A 84 -4.94 1.69 19.15
C ARG A 84 -4.20 1.04 17.98
N ARG A 85 -4.90 0.20 17.27
CA ARG A 85 -4.38 -0.37 16.02
C ARG A 85 -4.28 0.71 14.95
N PHE A 86 -3.15 0.73 14.27
CA PHE A 86 -2.85 1.61 13.17
C PHE A 86 -2.31 0.78 12.01
N VAL A 87 -2.98 0.84 10.87
CA VAL A 87 -2.56 0.14 9.64
C VAL A 87 -2.24 1.19 8.59
N LEU A 88 -1.09 1.07 7.96
CA LEU A 88 -0.62 2.02 6.96
C LEU A 88 -0.42 1.33 5.62
N SER A 89 -0.86 2.02 4.56
CA SER A 89 -0.58 1.63 3.18
C SER A 89 0.77 2.15 2.69
N ALA A 90 1.26 1.58 1.58
CA ALA A 90 2.52 1.98 0.94
C ALA A 90 2.56 3.45 0.48
N ASP A 91 1.41 4.05 0.23
CA ASP A 91 1.28 5.45 -0.17
C ASP A 91 1.05 6.41 1.01
N GLY A 92 0.97 5.86 2.23
CA GLY A 92 0.91 6.64 3.46
C GLY A 92 -0.51 7.00 3.91
N GLU A 93 -1.51 6.22 3.49
CA GLU A 93 -2.89 6.33 3.97
C GLU A 93 -3.13 5.40 5.15
N GLU A 94 -3.86 5.87 6.17
CA GLU A 94 -4.33 5.05 7.27
C GLU A 94 -5.52 4.20 6.80
N LEU A 95 -5.38 2.87 6.93
CA LEU A 95 -6.39 1.93 6.48
C LEU A 95 -7.29 1.52 7.65
N PRO A 96 -8.62 1.73 7.57
CA PRO A 96 -9.54 1.33 8.62
C PRO A 96 -9.75 -0.19 8.67
N GLY A 97 -10.11 -0.70 9.84
CA GLY A 97 -10.51 -2.09 10.04
C GLY A 97 -9.36 -3.08 10.23
N PRO A 98 -9.58 -4.37 9.95
CA PRO A 98 -8.65 -5.44 10.29
C PRO A 98 -7.52 -5.66 9.27
N GLY A 99 -7.22 -4.67 8.44
CA GLY A 99 -6.14 -4.74 7.44
C GLY A 99 -4.78 -5.09 8.07
N GLY A 100 -3.82 -5.50 7.24
CA GLY A 100 -2.49 -5.91 7.72
C GLY A 100 -2.33 -7.43 7.85
N ALA A 101 -3.25 -8.23 7.27
CA ALA A 101 -3.12 -9.68 7.23
C ALA A 101 -1.76 -10.09 6.61
N GLY A 102 -0.97 -10.84 7.38
CA GLY A 102 0.37 -11.28 6.97
C GLY A 102 1.51 -10.35 7.41
N LEU A 103 1.22 -9.18 7.96
CA LEU A 103 2.22 -8.30 8.57
C LEU A 103 2.38 -8.62 10.05
N GLU A 104 3.62 -8.55 10.53
CA GLU A 104 3.90 -8.60 11.96
C GLU A 104 3.47 -7.29 12.61
N ARG A 105 2.79 -7.40 13.78
CA ARG A 105 2.38 -6.20 14.50
C ARG A 105 3.53 -5.65 15.30
N VAL A 106 3.83 -4.37 15.12
CA VAL A 106 4.86 -3.65 15.83
C VAL A 106 4.26 -2.62 16.79
N GLU A 107 4.89 -2.44 17.95
CA GLU A 107 4.52 -1.39 18.90
C GLU A 107 5.30 -0.11 18.57
N LEU A 108 4.62 0.98 18.32
CA LEU A 108 5.20 2.26 17.92
C LEU A 108 4.64 3.41 18.76
N ASP A 109 5.41 4.47 18.87
CA ASP A 109 4.91 5.76 19.33
C ASP A 109 4.54 6.68 18.14
N ARG A 110 3.92 7.82 18.45
CA ARG A 110 3.43 8.75 17.41
C ARG A 110 4.55 9.38 16.59
N ASP A 111 5.70 9.60 17.20
CA ASP A 111 6.83 10.22 16.52
C ASP A 111 7.40 9.25 15.49
N GLN A 112 7.50 7.96 15.82
CA GLN A 112 7.91 6.88 14.93
C GLN A 112 6.95 6.72 13.75
N VAL A 113 5.63 6.79 13.99
CA VAL A 113 4.62 6.79 12.89
C VAL A 113 4.86 7.97 11.95
N GLY A 114 5.12 9.16 12.50
CA GLY A 114 5.44 10.34 11.68
C GLY A 114 6.68 10.13 10.80
N GLU A 115 7.73 9.52 11.33
CA GLU A 115 8.95 9.19 10.59
C GLU A 115 8.69 8.17 9.47
N ILE A 116 7.91 7.11 9.75
CA ILE A 116 7.53 6.08 8.77
C ILE A 116 6.70 6.69 7.65
N LEU A 117 5.74 7.58 7.96
CA LEU A 117 4.94 8.28 6.94
C LEU A 117 5.82 9.09 5.98
N VAL A 118 6.80 9.81 6.52
CA VAL A 118 7.77 10.57 5.70
C VAL A 118 8.60 9.62 4.84
N PHE A 119 9.06 8.52 5.41
CA PHE A 119 9.83 7.49 4.72
C PHE A 119 9.05 6.86 3.56
N ALA A 120 7.82 6.39 3.80
CA ALA A 120 6.96 5.82 2.78
C ALA A 120 6.73 6.77 1.60
N ARG A 121 6.44 8.06 1.89
CA ARG A 121 6.27 9.09 0.85
C ARG A 121 7.54 9.35 0.04
N MET A 122 8.71 9.31 0.67
CA MET A 122 9.99 9.47 -0.01
C MET A 122 10.28 8.30 -0.95
N LEU A 123 10.07 7.06 -0.49
CA LEU A 123 10.21 5.86 -1.32
C LEU A 123 9.31 5.94 -2.55
N ARG A 124 8.02 6.22 -2.35
CA ARG A 124 7.05 6.36 -3.44
C ARG A 124 7.49 7.42 -4.47
N ARG A 125 7.91 8.61 -4.01
CA ARG A 125 8.41 9.68 -4.92
C ARG A 125 9.64 9.25 -5.71
N SER A 126 10.44 8.37 -5.14
CA SER A 126 11.64 7.83 -5.79
C SER A 126 11.33 6.65 -6.70
N GLY A 127 10.08 6.19 -6.74
CA GLY A 127 9.64 5.02 -7.51
C GLY A 127 10.13 3.70 -6.93
N LEU A 128 10.38 3.64 -5.62
CA LEU A 128 10.68 2.42 -4.87
C LEU A 128 9.43 1.93 -4.15
N THR A 129 9.21 0.62 -4.17
CA THR A 129 8.05 -0.03 -3.56
C THR A 129 8.37 -0.43 -2.12
N LEU A 130 7.63 0.12 -1.16
CA LEU A 130 7.65 -0.33 0.23
C LEU A 130 6.69 -1.52 0.37
N GLU A 131 7.20 -2.64 0.88
CA GLU A 131 6.42 -3.88 1.05
C GLU A 131 6.00 -4.12 2.51
N SER A 132 6.91 -3.84 3.47
CA SER A 132 6.62 -3.89 4.89
C SER A 132 7.48 -2.91 5.68
N VAL A 133 7.01 -2.55 6.87
CA VAL A 133 7.81 -1.91 7.92
C VAL A 133 7.80 -2.87 9.09
N ASP A 134 8.99 -3.40 9.39
CA ASP A 134 9.18 -4.47 10.36
C ASP A 134 9.54 -3.93 11.75
N GLY A 135 9.97 -2.65 11.81
CA GLY A 135 10.26 -1.97 13.08
C GLY A 135 10.69 -0.51 12.88
N ALA A 136 10.53 0.27 13.96
CA ALA A 136 11.11 1.61 14.05
C ALA A 136 11.50 1.89 15.50
N GLY A 137 12.65 2.54 15.71
CA GLY A 137 13.13 2.85 17.05
C GLY A 137 14.48 3.54 17.05
N ALA A 138 15.19 3.44 18.18
CA ALA A 138 16.52 4.03 18.34
C ALA A 138 17.56 3.50 17.32
N GLY A 139 17.34 2.29 16.78
CA GLY A 139 18.15 1.67 15.73
C GLY A 139 17.82 2.18 14.32
N GLY A 140 16.72 2.90 14.15
CA GLY A 140 16.22 3.37 12.86
C GLY A 140 14.93 2.68 12.42
N ILE A 141 14.65 2.75 11.12
CA ILE A 141 13.52 2.09 10.47
C ILE A 141 14.03 0.83 9.77
N GLU A 142 13.43 -0.31 10.10
CA GLU A 142 13.64 -1.60 9.45
C GLU A 142 12.44 -1.88 8.55
N ALA A 143 12.69 -2.13 7.27
CA ALA A 143 11.65 -2.25 6.27
C ALA A 143 12.07 -3.18 5.13
N THR A 144 11.09 -3.73 4.41
CA THR A 144 11.30 -4.43 3.15
C THR A 144 10.96 -3.50 1.98
N VAL A 145 11.93 -3.28 1.10
CA VAL A 145 11.82 -2.44 -0.09
C VAL A 145 12.31 -3.22 -1.30
N GLU A 146 11.48 -3.33 -2.34
CA GLU A 146 11.79 -4.12 -3.56
C GLU A 146 12.26 -5.55 -3.23
N GLY A 147 11.60 -6.22 -2.27
CA GLY A 147 11.92 -7.58 -1.83
C GLY A 147 13.21 -7.70 -1.01
N ARG A 148 13.75 -6.62 -0.48
CA ARG A 148 15.04 -6.59 0.25
C ARG A 148 14.90 -5.86 1.56
N GLU A 149 15.53 -6.39 2.58
CA GLU A 149 15.62 -5.76 3.89
C GLU A 149 16.47 -4.50 3.82
N VAL A 150 15.95 -3.40 4.35
CA VAL A 150 16.62 -2.11 4.36
C VAL A 150 16.54 -1.50 5.76
N ILE A 151 17.69 -1.07 6.29
CA ILE A 151 17.77 -0.45 7.59
C ILE A 151 18.22 1.00 7.43
N PHE A 152 17.37 1.94 7.85
CA PHE A 152 17.67 3.37 7.83
C PHE A 152 17.87 3.89 9.25
N SER A 153 18.71 4.89 9.44
CA SER A 153 18.69 5.66 10.69
C SER A 153 17.45 6.56 10.75
N GLY A 154 16.98 6.91 11.94
CA GLY A 154 15.73 7.66 12.17
C GLY A 154 15.59 8.99 11.41
N ASN A 155 16.65 9.58 10.91
CA ASN A 155 16.60 10.73 10.02
C ASN A 155 16.79 10.28 8.55
N VAL A 156 15.73 9.79 7.95
CA VAL A 156 15.72 9.38 6.53
C VAL A 156 15.71 10.61 5.65
N GLY A 157 16.82 10.89 4.98
CA GLY A 157 16.92 11.97 4.01
C GLY A 157 16.82 11.47 2.57
N GLU A 158 16.35 12.34 1.68
CA GLU A 158 16.21 12.05 0.24
C GLU A 158 17.50 11.48 -0.39
N ARG A 159 18.66 11.97 0.05
CA ARG A 159 19.98 11.49 -0.43
C ARG A 159 20.19 9.99 -0.18
N ARG A 160 19.71 9.48 0.97
CA ARG A 160 19.83 8.05 1.30
C ARG A 160 18.89 7.19 0.48
N ILE A 161 17.67 7.66 0.24
CA ILE A 161 16.73 6.98 -0.65
C ILE A 161 17.29 6.93 -2.08
N MET A 162 17.88 8.02 -2.56
CA MET A 162 18.53 8.04 -3.87
C MET A 162 19.77 7.13 -3.92
N ALA A 163 20.55 7.06 -2.85
CA ALA A 163 21.68 6.14 -2.76
C ALA A 163 21.20 4.68 -2.80
N LEU A 164 20.13 4.34 -2.06
CA LEU A 164 19.52 3.01 -2.11
C LEU A 164 19.09 2.66 -3.54
N LYS A 165 18.32 3.55 -4.19
CA LYS A 165 17.84 3.35 -5.56
C LYS A 165 18.98 3.08 -6.54
N HIS A 166 20.13 3.72 -6.34
CA HIS A 166 21.27 3.57 -7.22
C HIS A 166 22.07 2.28 -6.97
N ILE A 167 22.25 1.91 -5.69
CA ILE A 167 23.07 0.77 -5.31
C ILE A 167 22.36 -0.57 -5.43
N MET A 168 21.03 -0.63 -5.29
CA MET A 168 20.27 -1.88 -5.38
C MET A 168 20.46 -2.63 -6.68
N PRO A 169 20.45 -1.99 -7.88
CA PRO A 169 20.71 -2.67 -9.16
C PRO A 169 22.16 -3.15 -9.32
N GLU A 170 23.11 -2.49 -8.66
CA GLU A 170 24.52 -2.87 -8.71
C GLU A 170 24.83 -4.14 -7.90
N HIS A 171 23.95 -4.45 -6.93
CA HIS A 171 24.08 -5.63 -6.05
C HIS A 171 22.81 -6.50 -6.10
N PRO A 172 22.55 -7.20 -7.23
CA PRO A 172 21.33 -7.97 -7.44
C PRO A 172 21.16 -9.12 -6.44
N ASP A 173 22.24 -9.68 -5.93
CA ASP A 173 22.25 -10.80 -4.99
C ASP A 173 22.18 -10.37 -3.51
N ALA A 174 22.28 -9.07 -3.25
CA ALA A 174 22.20 -8.55 -1.88
C ALA A 174 20.77 -8.58 -1.36
N ARG A 175 20.59 -9.04 -0.12
CA ARG A 175 19.29 -9.10 0.55
C ARG A 175 19.11 -8.06 1.63
N VAL A 176 20.21 -7.51 2.13
CA VAL A 176 20.19 -6.53 3.23
C VAL A 176 21.00 -5.30 2.84
N PHE A 177 20.42 -4.12 3.02
CA PHE A 177 21.07 -2.82 2.83
C PHE A 177 21.00 -2.01 4.11
N ASP A 178 22.12 -1.82 4.78
CA ASP A 178 22.20 -0.99 5.97
C ASP A 178 22.69 0.43 5.60
N LEU A 179 21.77 1.40 5.75
CA LEU A 179 22.00 2.82 5.47
C LEU A 179 22.03 3.68 6.75
N ARG A 180 22.28 3.08 7.91
CA ARG A 180 22.37 3.83 9.18
C ARG A 180 23.55 4.79 9.19
N THR A 181 24.63 4.43 8.53
CA THR A 181 25.82 5.29 8.44
C THR A 181 25.73 6.24 7.25
N PRO A 182 25.89 7.56 7.43
CA PRO A 182 25.63 8.56 6.37
C PRO A 182 26.47 8.42 5.10
N GLU A 183 27.68 7.89 5.22
CA GLU A 183 28.69 7.86 4.16
C GLU A 183 28.96 6.44 3.63
N ARG A 184 28.27 5.41 4.15
CA ARG A 184 28.56 4.03 3.80
C ARG A 184 27.30 3.18 3.78
N VAL A 185 27.03 2.57 2.65
CA VAL A 185 26.03 1.50 2.54
C VAL A 185 26.73 0.18 2.80
N VAL A 186 26.27 -0.56 3.80
CA VAL A 186 26.73 -1.92 4.05
C VAL A 186 25.77 -2.88 3.35
N VAL A 187 26.33 -3.67 2.44
CA VAL A 187 25.57 -4.66 1.66
C VAL A 187 25.84 -6.03 2.27
N GLY A 188 24.79 -6.69 2.75
CA GLY A 188 24.87 -8.01 3.36
C GLY A 188 24.27 -9.10 2.47
N VAL A 189 24.93 -10.25 2.44
CA VAL A 189 24.35 -11.51 1.98
C VAL A 189 23.92 -12.28 3.22
N PRO A 190 22.76 -12.97 3.24
CA PRO A 190 22.36 -13.74 4.41
C PRO A 190 23.46 -14.71 4.79
N HIS A 191 23.92 -14.65 6.03
CA HIS A 191 24.74 -15.72 6.57
C HIS A 191 23.86 -16.98 6.64
N GLU A 192 24.13 -17.95 5.78
CA GLU A 192 23.67 -19.32 6.01
C GLU A 192 24.13 -19.69 7.43
N THR A 193 23.17 -19.92 8.29
CA THR A 193 23.41 -20.48 9.63
C THR A 193 24.06 -21.84 9.41
N ARG A 194 25.38 -21.86 9.51
CA ARG A 194 26.17 -23.08 9.47
C ARG A 194 25.71 -23.94 10.65
N SER A 195 24.83 -24.88 10.40
CA SER A 195 24.50 -25.93 11.35
C SER A 195 25.81 -26.64 11.72
N GLU A 196 26.29 -26.44 12.93
CA GLU A 196 27.38 -27.23 13.49
C GLU A 196 26.94 -28.70 13.51
N PRO A 197 27.76 -29.61 12.97
CA PRO A 197 27.52 -31.04 13.14
C PRO A 197 27.73 -31.37 14.61
N LYS A 198 26.67 -31.86 15.27
CA LYS A 198 26.78 -32.50 16.57
C LYS A 198 27.67 -33.73 16.40
N GLY A 199 28.88 -33.68 16.99
CA GLY A 199 29.71 -34.83 17.28
C GLY A 199 29.18 -35.60 18.48
#